data_7275140fcd0c212b302701bb0a4fc82e
#
_entry.id   7275140fcd0c212b302701bb0a4fc82e
#
_cell.length_a   1.000
_cell.length_b   1.000
_cell.length_c   1.000
_cell.angle_alpha   90.00
_cell.angle_beta   90.00
_cell.angle_gamma   90.00
#
_symmetry.space_group_name_H-M   'P 1'
#
loop_
_entity.id
_entity.type
_entity.pdbx_description
1 polymer ?
#
loop_
_entity_poly.entity_id
_entity_poly.type
_entity_poly.pdbx_seq_one_letter_code
_entity_poly.pdbx_strand_id
1 'polypeptide(L)'
;MATNKNQHFVPRCYLKPFTLDGENKVINLFNIDRERHIHFAPVKHQCSRDYFYGDNPQLESAIQFVERSYASTIKELLVDGKKLNAKHKTILRRFWLLQHLRTEAACKRAAEMNNEMGSTFRAEIKDFKISIKDAVEMAMMTYADSMDIVDDLKVCLFKNKTRTPFVTSDDPAVLSNKWHLSDKRANFMSFGMHSAGALLFLPLSPKVLCLCYDGDVYSIGHTNGWVPVKNERDIKHFNQLQLANCMANIYYQDKDHSSSINKLYEETFHIRPERRHRFNYAVFDYEENGYERYRVVEKEELQENDNALFHYESIHPEPTNWPQHIKVRRNGAVYTNDTRVGYIRYEKIKERTSGGFRRERPGV
;
A
#
# COMPACT_ATOMS: atom_id res chain seq x y z
N MET A 1 8.65 7.66 -29.53
CA MET A 1 9.15 8.42 -28.37
C MET A 1 7.99 8.83 -27.51
N ALA A 2 8.12 8.70 -26.18
CA ALA A 2 7.10 9.18 -25.24
C ALA A 2 6.86 10.66 -25.46
N THR A 3 5.58 11.05 -25.44
CA THR A 3 5.16 12.44 -25.67
C THR A 3 5.49 13.35 -24.48
N ASN A 4 5.58 12.78 -23.27
CA ASN A 4 5.88 13.50 -22.03
C ASN A 4 7.23 13.07 -21.45
N LYS A 5 8.19 13.99 -21.46
CA LYS A 5 9.47 13.80 -20.78
C LYS A 5 9.29 13.70 -19.26
N ASN A 6 8.54 14.62 -18.65
CA ASN A 6 8.28 14.65 -17.20
C ASN A 6 7.10 13.74 -16.85
N GLN A 7 7.38 12.55 -16.36
CA GLN A 7 6.38 11.51 -16.03
C GLN A 7 6.12 11.45 -14.52
N HIS A 8 4.84 11.47 -14.13
CA HIS A 8 4.43 11.48 -12.74
C HIS A 8 4.14 10.06 -12.24
N PHE A 9 4.85 9.61 -11.19
CA PHE A 9 4.56 8.34 -10.51
C PHE A 9 3.40 8.44 -9.51
N VAL A 10 3.10 9.64 -8.99
CA VAL A 10 1.79 9.97 -8.41
C VAL A 10 1.15 11.02 -9.32
N PRO A 11 0.05 10.70 -10.03
CA PRO A 11 -0.43 11.53 -11.12
C PRO A 11 -1.02 12.85 -10.65
N ARG A 12 -0.88 13.89 -11.46
CA ARG A 12 -1.43 15.21 -11.15
C ARG A 12 -2.95 15.21 -10.96
N CYS A 13 -3.68 14.34 -11.67
CA CYS A 13 -5.13 14.21 -11.48
C CYS A 13 -5.49 13.68 -10.08
N TYR A 14 -4.63 12.85 -9.49
CA TYR A 14 -4.77 12.39 -8.11
C TYR A 14 -4.42 13.50 -7.10
N LEU A 15 -3.34 14.24 -7.32
CA LEU A 15 -2.92 15.34 -6.42
C LEU A 15 -3.87 16.54 -6.47
N LYS A 16 -4.59 16.74 -7.59
CA LYS A 16 -5.45 17.91 -7.82
C LYS A 16 -6.38 18.27 -6.66
N PRO A 17 -7.12 17.35 -6.02
CA PRO A 17 -7.98 17.69 -4.88
C PRO A 17 -7.25 18.19 -3.63
N PHE A 18 -5.94 17.94 -3.53
CA PHE A 18 -5.09 18.38 -2.42
C PHE A 18 -4.32 19.67 -2.73
N THR A 19 -4.46 20.20 -3.94
CA THR A 19 -3.85 21.49 -4.32
C THR A 19 -4.63 22.66 -3.78
N LEU A 20 -3.99 23.83 -3.68
CA LEU A 20 -4.67 25.07 -3.31
C LEU A 20 -5.82 25.30 -4.31
N ASP A 21 -7.02 25.56 -3.77
CA ASP A 21 -8.26 25.79 -4.52
C ASP A 21 -8.66 24.68 -5.54
N GLY A 22 -7.99 23.52 -5.50
CA GLY A 22 -8.22 22.43 -6.45
C GLY A 22 -7.79 22.76 -7.90
N GLU A 23 -6.95 23.78 -8.10
CA GLU A 23 -6.55 24.26 -9.43
C GLU A 23 -5.43 23.45 -10.09
N ASN A 24 -4.80 22.50 -9.37
CA ASN A 24 -3.69 21.70 -9.88
C ASN A 24 -2.42 22.52 -10.24
N LYS A 25 -2.20 23.65 -9.56
CA LYS A 25 -1.07 24.55 -9.76
C LYS A 25 -0.01 24.40 -8.68
N VAL A 26 -0.42 24.60 -7.43
CA VAL A 26 0.47 24.58 -6.27
C VAL A 26 -0.12 23.72 -5.14
N ILE A 27 0.76 23.14 -4.32
CA ILE A 27 0.42 22.28 -3.20
C ILE A 27 1.34 22.59 -2.02
N ASN A 28 0.87 22.42 -0.80
CA ASN A 28 1.73 22.50 0.38
C ASN A 28 2.25 21.10 0.71
N LEU A 29 3.48 21.03 1.19
CA LEU A 29 4.06 19.75 1.62
C LEU A 29 4.88 19.93 2.91
N PHE A 30 4.97 18.84 3.66
CA PHE A 30 5.93 18.65 4.72
C PHE A 30 6.94 17.58 4.29
N ASN A 31 8.22 17.98 4.22
CA ASN A 31 9.31 17.04 3.93
C ASN A 31 9.84 16.46 5.23
N ILE A 32 9.71 15.14 5.39
CA ILE A 32 10.04 14.45 6.65
C ILE A 32 11.55 14.34 6.90
N ASP A 33 12.38 14.25 5.84
CA ASP A 33 13.83 14.12 5.98
C ASP A 33 14.47 15.44 6.43
N ARG A 34 13.82 16.57 6.10
CA ARG A 34 14.28 17.93 6.43
C ARG A 34 13.46 18.56 7.55
N GLU A 35 12.43 17.88 8.03
CA GLU A 35 11.47 18.32 9.06
C GLU A 35 10.92 19.72 8.81
N ARG A 36 10.61 20.03 7.54
CA ARG A 36 10.17 21.38 7.18
C ARG A 36 9.03 21.41 6.18
N HIS A 37 8.21 22.47 6.32
CA HIS A 37 7.17 22.80 5.35
C HIS A 37 7.73 23.53 4.14
N ILE A 38 7.17 23.20 2.97
CA ILE A 38 7.37 23.92 1.72
C ILE A 38 5.99 24.31 1.22
N HIS A 39 5.66 25.60 1.31
CA HIS A 39 4.39 26.12 0.89
C HIS A 39 4.39 26.50 -0.59
N PHE A 40 3.24 26.35 -1.25
CA PHE A 40 3.00 26.73 -2.64
C PHE A 40 3.98 26.06 -3.64
N ALA A 41 4.42 24.84 -3.37
CA ALA A 41 5.27 24.10 -4.27
C ALA A 41 4.53 23.81 -5.59
N PRO A 42 5.17 24.01 -6.78
CA PRO A 42 4.54 23.70 -8.06
C PRO A 42 4.26 22.21 -8.20
N VAL A 43 2.99 21.83 -8.43
CA VAL A 43 2.56 20.42 -8.58
C VAL A 43 3.29 19.70 -9.71
N LYS A 44 3.64 20.41 -10.78
CA LYS A 44 4.37 19.83 -11.93
C LYS A 44 5.74 19.24 -11.58
N HIS A 45 6.30 19.61 -10.42
CA HIS A 45 7.58 19.11 -9.93
C HIS A 45 7.44 18.13 -8.77
N GLN A 46 6.20 17.78 -8.38
CA GLN A 46 5.97 16.83 -7.31
C GLN A 46 5.73 15.43 -7.89
N CYS A 47 6.32 14.41 -7.27
CA CYS A 47 6.13 13.01 -7.64
C CYS A 47 6.35 12.74 -9.13
N SER A 48 7.39 13.34 -9.72
CA SER A 48 7.70 13.16 -11.13
C SER A 48 9.20 13.07 -11.40
N ARG A 49 9.56 12.35 -12.45
CA ARG A 49 10.92 12.26 -12.98
C ARG A 49 10.88 12.21 -14.50
N ASP A 50 11.99 12.65 -15.12
CA ASP A 50 12.18 12.51 -16.56
C ASP A 50 12.25 11.03 -16.93
N TYR A 51 11.38 10.61 -17.88
CA TYR A 51 11.33 9.24 -18.42
C TYR A 51 11.21 8.15 -17.35
N PHE A 52 10.43 8.38 -16.29
CA PHE A 52 10.26 7.42 -15.18
C PHE A 52 9.78 6.03 -15.65
N TYR A 53 8.86 5.98 -16.61
CA TYR A 53 8.36 4.76 -17.24
C TYR A 53 9.09 4.42 -18.56
N GLY A 54 10.21 5.10 -18.85
CA GLY A 54 10.89 5.00 -20.12
C GLY A 54 10.19 5.78 -21.24
N ASP A 55 10.46 5.38 -22.47
CA ASP A 55 9.99 6.05 -23.69
C ASP A 55 8.97 5.21 -24.51
N ASN A 56 8.40 4.16 -23.89
CA ASN A 56 7.40 3.31 -24.52
C ASN A 56 6.03 4.02 -24.60
N PRO A 57 5.54 4.42 -25.81
CA PRO A 57 4.29 5.16 -25.95
C PRO A 57 3.05 4.30 -25.65
N GLN A 58 3.13 2.97 -25.80
CA GLN A 58 2.01 2.07 -25.50
C GLN A 58 1.78 2.01 -23.98
N LEU A 59 2.86 1.87 -23.20
CA LEU A 59 2.79 1.90 -21.75
C LEU A 59 2.27 3.25 -21.24
N GLU A 60 2.77 4.36 -21.80
CA GLU A 60 2.29 5.70 -21.44
C GLU A 60 0.80 5.86 -21.73
N SER A 61 0.33 5.37 -22.89
CA SER A 61 -1.10 5.41 -23.28
C SER A 61 -1.97 4.57 -22.32
N ALA A 62 -1.51 3.37 -21.93
CA ALA A 62 -2.22 2.50 -20.99
C ALA A 62 -2.34 3.15 -19.60
N ILE A 63 -1.26 3.73 -19.08
CA ILE A 63 -1.26 4.48 -17.82
C ILE A 63 -2.25 5.65 -17.88
N GLN A 64 -2.20 6.46 -18.94
CA GLN A 64 -3.09 7.59 -19.14
C GLN A 64 -4.56 7.18 -19.21
N PHE A 65 -4.87 6.01 -19.77
CA PHE A 65 -6.25 5.50 -19.80
C PHE A 65 -6.80 5.24 -18.38
N VAL A 66 -5.99 4.60 -17.52
CA VAL A 66 -6.36 4.35 -16.11
C VAL A 66 -6.51 5.67 -15.35
N GLU A 67 -5.60 6.62 -15.55
CA GLU A 67 -5.65 7.95 -14.91
C GLU A 67 -6.88 8.76 -15.33
N ARG A 68 -7.26 8.75 -16.61
CA ARG A 68 -8.48 9.42 -17.08
C ARG A 68 -9.74 8.79 -16.49
N SER A 69 -9.78 7.44 -16.42
CA SER A 69 -10.90 6.72 -15.81
C SER A 69 -11.04 7.06 -14.33
N TYR A 70 -9.93 7.14 -13.61
CA TYR A 70 -9.88 7.59 -12.23
C TYR A 70 -10.35 9.04 -12.09
N ALA A 71 -9.79 9.97 -12.88
CA ALA A 71 -10.13 11.39 -12.82
C ALA A 71 -11.61 11.65 -13.06
N SER A 72 -12.22 10.95 -14.03
CA SER A 72 -13.69 11.01 -14.27
C SER A 72 -14.47 10.50 -13.06
N THR A 73 -14.06 9.36 -12.50
CA THR A 73 -14.70 8.75 -11.32
C THR A 73 -14.65 9.68 -10.11
N ILE A 74 -13.49 10.30 -9.83
CA ILE A 74 -13.34 11.22 -8.70
C ILE A 74 -14.19 12.48 -8.91
N LYS A 75 -14.22 13.05 -10.11
CA LYS A 75 -15.06 14.20 -10.43
C LYS A 75 -16.55 13.90 -10.14
N GLU A 76 -17.02 12.70 -10.42
CA GLU A 76 -18.37 12.27 -10.10
C GLU A 76 -18.60 12.06 -8.59
N LEU A 77 -17.67 11.35 -7.92
CA LEU A 77 -17.84 10.97 -6.53
C LEU A 77 -17.68 12.13 -5.53
N LEU A 78 -16.92 13.16 -5.88
CA LEU A 78 -16.78 14.33 -5.02
C LEU A 78 -18.01 15.27 -5.04
N VAL A 79 -18.98 15.02 -5.93
CA VAL A 79 -20.28 15.69 -5.90
C VAL A 79 -21.13 15.07 -4.80
N ASP A 80 -21.77 15.93 -4.00
CA ASP A 80 -22.63 15.49 -2.89
C ASP A 80 -23.81 14.62 -3.35
N GLY A 81 -24.12 13.61 -2.52
CA GLY A 81 -25.26 12.71 -2.77
C GLY A 81 -25.01 11.57 -3.78
N LYS A 82 -23.84 11.50 -4.40
CA LYS A 82 -23.52 10.42 -5.34
C LYS A 82 -23.40 9.06 -4.64
N LYS A 83 -24.03 8.04 -5.22
CA LYS A 83 -23.93 6.65 -4.76
C LYS A 83 -22.70 5.99 -5.37
N LEU A 84 -22.02 5.17 -4.57
CA LEU A 84 -20.90 4.35 -5.03
C LEU A 84 -21.43 3.14 -5.80
N ASN A 85 -21.26 3.10 -7.12
CA ASN A 85 -21.70 2.01 -8.00
C ASN A 85 -20.58 0.99 -8.27
N ALA A 86 -20.90 -0.10 -9.01
CA ALA A 86 -19.94 -1.17 -9.32
C ALA A 86 -18.75 -0.67 -10.15
N LYS A 87 -18.99 0.18 -11.18
CA LYS A 87 -17.94 0.76 -12.02
C LYS A 87 -16.96 1.61 -11.18
N HIS A 88 -17.48 2.45 -10.29
CA HIS A 88 -16.65 3.25 -9.38
C HIS A 88 -15.76 2.36 -8.50
N LYS A 89 -16.32 1.28 -7.94
CA LYS A 89 -15.58 0.34 -7.09
C LYS A 89 -14.42 -0.32 -7.84
N THR A 90 -14.66 -0.81 -9.06
CA THR A 90 -13.62 -1.42 -9.88
C THR A 90 -12.50 -0.42 -10.21
N ILE A 91 -12.85 0.81 -10.62
CA ILE A 91 -11.85 1.83 -10.95
C ILE A 91 -11.02 2.20 -9.72
N LEU A 92 -11.65 2.37 -8.54
CA LEU A 92 -10.95 2.73 -7.31
C LEU A 92 -9.98 1.63 -6.86
N ARG A 93 -10.38 0.35 -6.89
CA ARG A 93 -9.52 -0.79 -6.56
C ARG A 93 -8.30 -0.88 -7.47
N ARG A 94 -8.53 -0.85 -8.80
CA ARG A 94 -7.45 -0.95 -9.79
C ARG A 94 -6.55 0.27 -9.80
N PHE A 95 -7.08 1.46 -9.55
CA PHE A 95 -6.25 2.65 -9.38
C PHE A 95 -5.41 2.59 -8.10
N TRP A 96 -5.97 2.07 -6.99
CA TRP A 96 -5.20 1.81 -5.78
C TRP A 96 -4.03 0.88 -6.08
N LEU A 97 -4.28 -0.25 -6.76
CA LEU A 97 -3.23 -1.22 -7.11
C LEU A 97 -2.13 -0.58 -7.97
N LEU A 98 -2.53 0.20 -9.00
CA LEU A 98 -1.57 0.93 -9.81
C LEU A 98 -0.70 1.87 -8.96
N GLN A 99 -1.30 2.63 -8.03
CA GLN A 99 -0.52 3.51 -7.16
C GLN A 99 0.37 2.73 -6.18
N HIS A 100 -0.06 1.57 -5.70
CA HIS A 100 0.70 0.73 -4.78
C HIS A 100 1.98 0.16 -5.43
N LEU A 101 1.94 -0.11 -6.71
CA LEU A 101 3.05 -0.73 -7.45
C LEU A 101 4.01 0.29 -8.07
N ARG A 102 3.51 1.44 -8.56
CA ARG A 102 4.26 2.32 -9.47
C ARG A 102 4.95 3.52 -8.86
N THR A 103 4.75 3.81 -7.56
CA THR A 103 5.42 4.97 -6.94
C THR A 103 6.93 4.78 -6.91
N GLU A 104 7.69 5.88 -6.87
CA GLU A 104 9.15 5.80 -6.74
C GLU A 104 9.54 5.01 -5.49
N ALA A 105 8.80 5.21 -4.39
CA ALA A 105 9.00 4.48 -3.14
C ALA A 105 8.79 2.97 -3.33
N ALA A 106 7.71 2.56 -4.01
CA ALA A 106 7.43 1.15 -4.28
C ALA A 106 8.50 0.51 -5.17
N CYS A 107 8.92 1.20 -6.24
CA CYS A 107 9.96 0.71 -7.14
C CYS A 107 11.33 0.62 -6.45
N LYS A 108 11.68 1.58 -5.57
CA LYS A 108 12.90 1.49 -4.75
C LYS A 108 12.87 0.27 -3.82
N ARG A 109 11.76 0.06 -3.09
CA ARG A 109 11.59 -1.12 -2.22
C ARG A 109 11.74 -2.42 -3.01
N ALA A 110 11.12 -2.51 -4.19
CA ALA A 110 11.23 -3.69 -5.05
C ALA A 110 12.67 -3.92 -5.54
N ALA A 111 13.37 -2.86 -5.95
CA ALA A 111 14.76 -2.96 -6.37
C ALA A 111 15.68 -3.37 -5.20
N GLU A 112 15.53 -2.75 -4.04
CA GLU A 112 16.30 -3.07 -2.83
C GLU A 112 16.09 -4.54 -2.42
N MET A 113 14.84 -5.00 -2.38
CA MET A 113 14.49 -6.39 -2.09
C MET A 113 15.16 -7.38 -3.05
N ASN A 114 15.03 -7.13 -4.36
CA ASN A 114 15.59 -8.03 -5.36
C ASN A 114 17.13 -8.03 -5.33
N ASN A 115 17.75 -6.87 -5.09
CA ASN A 115 19.19 -6.74 -4.99
C ASN A 115 19.73 -7.45 -3.73
N GLU A 116 19.05 -7.34 -2.60
CA GLU A 116 19.42 -8.05 -1.38
C GLU A 116 19.29 -9.57 -1.56
N MET A 117 18.19 -10.03 -2.15
CA MET A 117 17.97 -11.44 -2.49
C MET A 117 19.05 -11.93 -3.48
N GLY A 118 19.35 -11.17 -4.53
CA GLY A 118 20.39 -11.50 -5.51
C GLY A 118 21.78 -11.61 -4.88
N SER A 119 22.14 -10.70 -3.99
CA SER A 119 23.43 -10.72 -3.29
C SER A 119 23.60 -11.90 -2.33
N THR A 120 22.51 -12.47 -1.84
CA THR A 120 22.54 -13.60 -0.89
C THR A 120 22.60 -14.94 -1.61
N PHE A 121 21.88 -15.11 -2.74
CA PHE A 121 21.69 -16.43 -3.38
C PHE A 121 22.36 -16.58 -4.74
N ARG A 122 22.94 -15.53 -5.29
CA ARG A 122 23.56 -15.50 -6.62
C ARG A 122 24.97 -14.96 -6.59
N ALA A 123 25.76 -15.39 -5.61
CA ALA A 123 27.19 -15.03 -5.51
C ALA A 123 27.97 -15.34 -6.80
N GLU A 124 27.51 -16.35 -7.58
CA GLU A 124 28.09 -16.72 -8.87
C GLU A 124 27.75 -15.76 -10.02
N ILE A 125 26.65 -14.96 -9.91
CA ILE A 125 26.26 -14.00 -10.93
C ILE A 125 26.82 -12.64 -10.51
N LYS A 126 28.06 -12.36 -10.90
CA LYS A 126 28.67 -11.03 -10.78
C LYS A 126 27.74 -10.00 -11.45
N ASP A 127 27.40 -8.92 -10.74
CA ASP A 127 26.65 -7.77 -11.24
C ASP A 127 25.13 -7.92 -11.42
N PHE A 128 24.46 -8.87 -10.76
CA PHE A 128 23.00 -8.87 -10.73
C PHE A 128 22.49 -7.69 -9.86
N LYS A 129 22.21 -6.57 -10.52
CA LYS A 129 21.57 -5.40 -9.88
C LYS A 129 20.35 -4.97 -10.68
N ILE A 130 19.19 -4.98 -10.04
CA ILE A 130 17.97 -4.40 -10.60
C ILE A 130 18.01 -2.89 -10.38
N SER A 131 17.92 -2.13 -11.48
CA SER A 131 17.79 -0.68 -11.44
C SER A 131 16.36 -0.27 -11.07
N ILE A 132 16.16 1.01 -10.71
CA ILE A 132 14.81 1.55 -10.52
C ILE A 132 13.98 1.45 -11.80
N LYS A 133 14.60 1.59 -12.98
CA LYS A 133 13.92 1.45 -14.27
C LYS A 133 13.39 0.03 -14.46
N ASP A 134 14.19 -0.99 -14.16
CA ASP A 134 13.76 -2.39 -14.23
C ASP A 134 12.63 -2.67 -13.25
N ALA A 135 12.71 -2.12 -12.03
CA ALA A 135 11.66 -2.26 -11.03
C ALA A 135 10.35 -1.58 -11.47
N VAL A 136 10.41 -0.45 -12.19
CA VAL A 136 9.23 0.21 -12.79
C VAL A 136 8.60 -0.68 -13.86
N GLU A 137 9.40 -1.26 -14.75
CA GLU A 137 8.92 -2.17 -15.78
C GLU A 137 8.26 -3.42 -15.18
N MET A 138 8.91 -4.05 -14.21
CA MET A 138 8.35 -5.16 -13.45
C MET A 138 7.03 -4.80 -12.76
N ALA A 139 6.93 -3.61 -12.17
CA ALA A 139 5.72 -3.14 -11.51
C ALA A 139 4.57 -2.97 -12.51
N MET A 140 4.83 -2.48 -13.73
CA MET A 140 3.82 -2.33 -14.77
C MET A 140 3.36 -3.68 -15.34
N MET A 141 4.28 -4.64 -15.52
CA MET A 141 3.95 -6.01 -15.89
C MET A 141 3.09 -6.67 -14.81
N THR A 142 3.51 -6.58 -13.54
CA THR A 142 2.75 -7.11 -12.40
C THR A 142 1.35 -6.51 -12.34
N TYR A 143 1.21 -5.20 -12.58
CA TYR A 143 -0.10 -4.57 -12.65
C TYR A 143 -0.98 -5.14 -13.76
N ALA A 144 -0.42 -5.33 -14.97
CA ALA A 144 -1.16 -5.85 -16.11
C ALA A 144 -1.63 -7.31 -15.87
N ASP A 145 -0.76 -8.14 -15.30
CA ASP A 145 -1.01 -9.56 -15.09
C ASP A 145 -1.91 -9.86 -13.89
N SER A 146 -1.97 -8.94 -12.90
CA SER A 146 -2.63 -9.18 -11.61
C SER A 146 -3.68 -8.13 -11.24
N MET A 147 -4.27 -7.42 -12.23
CA MET A 147 -5.26 -6.38 -11.94
C MET A 147 -6.47 -6.86 -11.12
N ASP A 148 -6.82 -8.12 -11.23
CA ASP A 148 -7.96 -8.76 -10.58
C ASP A 148 -7.69 -9.16 -9.13
N ILE A 149 -6.41 -9.09 -8.68
CA ILE A 149 -6.02 -9.45 -7.31
C ILE A 149 -6.83 -8.71 -6.23
N VAL A 150 -7.36 -7.54 -6.55
CA VAL A 150 -8.13 -6.68 -5.65
C VAL A 150 -9.64 -6.70 -5.91
N ASP A 151 -10.12 -7.43 -6.92
CA ASP A 151 -11.51 -7.32 -7.42
C ASP A 151 -12.57 -7.90 -6.47
N ASP A 152 -12.19 -8.81 -5.58
CA ASP A 152 -13.04 -9.39 -4.53
C ASP A 152 -13.23 -8.45 -3.31
N LEU A 153 -12.36 -7.47 -3.13
CA LEU A 153 -12.43 -6.56 -1.99
C LEU A 153 -13.66 -5.65 -2.06
N LYS A 154 -14.33 -5.47 -0.93
CA LYS A 154 -15.40 -4.47 -0.79
C LYS A 154 -14.82 -3.06 -0.77
N VAL A 155 -15.59 -2.08 -1.22
CA VAL A 155 -15.16 -0.67 -1.28
C VAL A 155 -16.17 0.21 -0.56
N CYS A 156 -15.66 1.10 0.30
CA CYS A 156 -16.44 2.20 0.87
C CYS A 156 -15.61 3.50 0.88
N LEU A 157 -16.32 4.62 1.02
CA LEU A 157 -15.73 5.96 1.07
C LEU A 157 -16.01 6.57 2.44
N PHE A 158 -14.96 7.00 3.12
CA PHE A 158 -15.07 7.76 4.35
C PHE A 158 -15.21 9.25 4.04
N LYS A 159 -16.35 9.85 4.45
CA LYS A 159 -16.62 11.28 4.31
C LYS A 159 -16.24 12.00 5.59
N ASN A 160 -15.20 12.76 5.55
CA ASN A 160 -14.70 13.56 6.68
C ASN A 160 -15.64 14.74 6.97
N LYS A 161 -16.22 14.74 8.16
CA LYS A 161 -17.10 15.79 8.70
C LYS A 161 -16.42 16.63 9.77
N THR A 162 -15.10 16.46 9.97
CA THR A 162 -14.30 17.18 10.94
C THR A 162 -13.59 18.39 10.31
N ARG A 163 -12.88 19.16 11.13
CA ARG A 163 -12.04 20.28 10.68
C ARG A 163 -10.68 19.79 10.16
N THR A 164 -10.11 18.77 10.80
CA THR A 164 -8.82 18.17 10.41
C THR A 164 -8.95 17.48 9.03
N PRO A 165 -8.18 17.87 8.01
CA PRO A 165 -8.27 17.25 6.68
C PRO A 165 -7.59 15.88 6.63
N PHE A 166 -7.96 15.04 5.67
CA PHE A 166 -7.08 13.98 5.21
C PHE A 166 -5.88 14.59 4.50
N VAL A 167 -4.72 13.98 4.71
CA VAL A 167 -3.48 14.24 3.97
C VAL A 167 -3.19 13.11 2.99
N THR A 168 -2.30 13.38 2.03
CA THR A 168 -1.77 12.36 1.13
C THR A 168 -0.25 12.42 1.08
N SER A 169 0.39 11.53 0.33
CA SER A 169 1.85 11.40 0.33
C SER A 169 2.40 11.09 -1.07
N ASP A 170 3.72 10.99 -1.16
CA ASP A 170 4.44 10.50 -2.33
C ASP A 170 4.34 8.98 -2.52
N ASP A 171 3.76 8.26 -1.53
CA ASP A 171 3.42 6.84 -1.60
C ASP A 171 2.01 6.60 -1.01
N PRO A 172 0.93 7.05 -1.69
CA PRO A 172 -0.38 7.24 -1.09
C PRO A 172 -1.21 5.97 -0.92
N ALA A 173 -0.87 4.89 -1.64
CA ALA A 173 -1.63 3.64 -1.63
C ALA A 173 -1.12 2.70 -0.53
N VAL A 174 -1.73 2.80 0.65
CA VAL A 174 -1.29 2.07 1.85
C VAL A 174 -1.99 0.73 1.97
N LEU A 175 -1.20 -0.35 2.08
CA LEU A 175 -1.65 -1.67 2.50
C LEU A 175 -1.40 -1.84 4.00
N SER A 176 -2.41 -2.28 4.75
CA SER A 176 -2.29 -2.69 6.14
C SER A 176 -3.31 -3.78 6.49
N ASN A 177 -3.26 -4.33 7.71
CA ASN A 177 -4.13 -5.45 8.11
C ASN A 177 -4.34 -5.47 9.63
N LYS A 178 -5.41 -4.81 10.09
CA LYS A 178 -5.75 -4.73 11.51
C LYS A 178 -5.87 -6.10 12.17
N TRP A 179 -6.56 -7.03 11.50
CA TRP A 179 -6.78 -8.37 12.04
C TRP A 179 -5.46 -9.12 12.20
N HIS A 180 -4.65 -9.17 11.15
CA HIS A 180 -3.38 -9.90 11.14
C HIS A 180 -2.43 -9.39 12.23
N LEU A 181 -2.35 -8.07 12.41
CA LEU A 181 -1.51 -7.44 13.42
C LEU A 181 -2.00 -7.65 14.87
N SER A 182 -3.28 -8.02 15.04
CA SER A 182 -3.89 -8.26 16.37
C SER A 182 -4.04 -9.73 16.73
N ASP A 183 -4.06 -10.64 15.76
CA ASP A 183 -4.32 -12.08 15.99
C ASP A 183 -2.99 -12.83 16.24
N LYS A 184 -2.86 -13.39 17.45
CA LYS A 184 -1.62 -14.11 17.85
C LYS A 184 -1.28 -15.28 16.93
N ARG A 185 -2.25 -15.88 16.24
CA ARG A 185 -2.02 -17.00 15.30
C ARG A 185 -1.28 -16.54 14.04
N ALA A 186 -1.42 -15.26 13.70
CA ALA A 186 -0.74 -14.65 12.56
C ALA A 186 0.65 -14.10 12.92
N ASN A 187 1.05 -14.15 14.19
CA ASN A 187 2.39 -13.74 14.62
C ASN A 187 3.45 -14.52 13.84
N PHE A 188 4.50 -13.83 13.43
CA PHE A 188 5.61 -14.38 12.62
C PHE A 188 5.24 -14.79 11.19
N MET A 189 4.04 -14.40 10.72
CA MET A 189 3.64 -14.53 9.32
C MET A 189 3.65 -13.14 8.67
N SER A 190 4.06 -13.06 7.41
CA SER A 190 3.88 -11.85 6.61
C SER A 190 2.47 -11.80 6.01
N PHE A 191 2.03 -10.61 5.65
CA PHE A 191 0.80 -10.44 4.89
C PHE A 191 1.04 -9.59 3.63
N GLY A 192 0.22 -9.82 2.64
CA GLY A 192 0.23 -9.09 1.38
C GLY A 192 -1.18 -8.95 0.81
N MET A 193 -1.26 -8.63 -0.48
CA MET A 193 -2.54 -8.40 -1.16
C MET A 193 -3.45 -9.64 -1.22
N HIS A 194 -2.91 -10.86 -1.15
CA HIS A 194 -3.70 -12.11 -1.10
C HIS A 194 -4.23 -12.45 0.29
N SER A 195 -3.68 -11.84 1.33
CA SER A 195 -3.95 -12.23 2.71
C SER A 195 -5.35 -11.88 3.17
N ALA A 196 -5.93 -12.72 4.01
CA ALA A 196 -7.16 -12.44 4.73
C ALA A 196 -6.99 -11.17 5.57
N GLY A 197 -8.01 -10.33 5.63
CA GLY A 197 -8.00 -9.10 6.39
C GLY A 197 -7.26 -7.93 5.71
N ALA A 198 -6.98 -7.99 4.41
CA ALA A 198 -6.37 -6.88 3.68
C ALA A 198 -7.21 -5.60 3.77
N LEU A 199 -6.55 -4.47 4.09
CA LEU A 199 -7.09 -3.12 4.13
C LEU A 199 -6.25 -2.22 3.22
N LEU A 200 -6.89 -1.64 2.20
CA LEU A 200 -6.25 -0.82 1.18
C LEU A 200 -6.76 0.62 1.30
N PHE A 201 -5.93 1.51 1.80
CA PHE A 201 -6.27 2.91 2.05
C PHE A 201 -5.76 3.82 0.94
N LEU A 202 -6.60 4.77 0.50
CA LEU A 202 -6.22 5.80 -0.46
C LEU A 202 -7.01 7.09 -0.19
N PRO A 203 -6.39 8.17 0.32
CA PRO A 203 -7.02 9.47 0.38
C PRO A 203 -7.36 9.98 -1.01
N LEU A 204 -8.59 10.45 -1.24
CA LEU A 204 -9.05 10.94 -2.55
C LEU A 204 -9.15 12.47 -2.59
N SER A 205 -9.30 13.08 -1.41
CA SER A 205 -9.33 14.52 -1.19
C SER A 205 -9.18 14.82 0.30
N PRO A 206 -9.00 16.08 0.73
CA PRO A 206 -9.00 16.43 2.15
C PRO A 206 -10.28 16.02 2.91
N LYS A 207 -11.37 15.71 2.17
CA LYS A 207 -12.67 15.34 2.74
C LYS A 207 -13.11 13.91 2.46
N VAL A 208 -12.38 13.16 1.63
CA VAL A 208 -12.78 11.80 1.22
C VAL A 208 -11.57 10.85 1.22
N LEU A 209 -11.74 9.68 1.86
CA LEU A 209 -10.77 8.58 1.81
C LEU A 209 -11.47 7.32 1.29
N CYS A 210 -10.84 6.61 0.36
CA CYS A 210 -11.26 5.30 -0.11
C CYS A 210 -10.64 4.19 0.75
N LEU A 211 -11.46 3.22 1.14
CA LEU A 211 -11.03 1.98 1.74
C LEU A 211 -11.55 0.80 0.93
N CYS A 212 -10.63 -0.03 0.42
CA CYS A 212 -10.97 -1.38 -0.05
C CYS A 212 -10.63 -2.36 1.06
N TYR A 213 -11.49 -3.33 1.33
CA TYR A 213 -11.34 -4.20 2.49
C TYR A 213 -11.88 -5.60 2.27
N ASP A 214 -11.29 -6.57 2.94
CA ASP A 214 -11.77 -7.94 3.00
C ASP A 214 -13.11 -8.01 3.75
N GLY A 215 -14.18 -8.30 3.02
CA GLY A 215 -15.53 -8.35 3.56
C GLY A 215 -15.83 -9.60 4.38
N ASP A 216 -14.97 -10.63 4.36
CA ASP A 216 -15.10 -11.81 5.21
C ASP A 216 -14.54 -11.56 6.60
N VAL A 217 -13.53 -10.69 6.70
CA VAL A 217 -12.88 -10.34 7.96
C VAL A 217 -13.48 -9.09 8.59
N TYR A 218 -13.86 -8.06 7.81
CA TYR A 218 -14.33 -6.80 8.38
C TYR A 218 -15.79 -6.50 8.09
N SER A 219 -16.42 -5.82 9.06
CA SER A 219 -17.73 -5.20 8.93
C SER A 219 -17.61 -3.68 9.05
N ILE A 220 -17.99 -2.98 7.98
CA ILE A 220 -17.98 -1.52 7.94
C ILE A 220 -19.38 -1.05 7.59
N GLY A 221 -20.05 -0.39 8.56
CA GLY A 221 -21.39 0.15 8.36
C GLY A 221 -21.36 1.37 7.45
N HIS A 222 -22.08 1.30 6.33
CA HIS A 222 -22.13 2.39 5.36
C HIS A 222 -23.53 2.56 4.74
N THR A 223 -23.85 3.76 4.29
CA THR A 223 -25.06 4.05 3.51
C THR A 223 -24.66 4.39 2.08
N ASN A 224 -25.10 3.59 1.10
CA ASN A 224 -24.76 3.77 -0.32
C ASN A 224 -23.25 3.82 -0.61
N GLY A 225 -22.43 3.13 0.19
CA GLY A 225 -20.97 3.11 0.09
C GLY A 225 -20.27 4.24 0.88
N TRP A 226 -20.99 5.08 1.63
CA TRP A 226 -20.44 6.20 2.37
C TRP A 226 -20.49 5.99 3.89
N VAL A 227 -19.39 6.32 4.55
CA VAL A 227 -19.20 6.28 6.01
C VAL A 227 -18.91 7.70 6.51
N PRO A 228 -19.79 8.36 7.28
CA PRO A 228 -19.48 9.66 7.84
C PRO A 228 -18.50 9.55 9.02
N VAL A 229 -17.36 10.22 8.95
CA VAL A 229 -16.39 10.32 10.05
C VAL A 229 -16.57 11.64 10.75
N LYS A 230 -16.94 11.59 12.03
CA LYS A 230 -17.21 12.75 12.88
C LYS A 230 -16.18 12.95 13.99
N ASN A 231 -15.27 11.98 14.17
CA ASN A 231 -14.25 12.00 15.21
C ASN A 231 -12.88 12.35 14.61
N GLU A 232 -12.25 13.41 15.08
CA GLU A 232 -10.92 13.82 14.63
C GLU A 232 -9.83 12.80 14.94
N ARG A 233 -10.01 11.99 15.99
CA ARG A 233 -9.08 10.88 16.29
C ARG A 233 -9.03 9.85 15.16
N ASP A 234 -10.18 9.53 14.55
CA ASP A 234 -10.20 8.61 13.41
C ASP A 234 -9.46 9.21 12.21
N ILE A 235 -9.62 10.51 11.94
CA ILE A 235 -8.87 11.21 10.88
C ILE A 235 -7.37 11.15 11.15
N LYS A 236 -6.96 11.38 12.39
CA LYS A 236 -5.57 11.28 12.81
C LYS A 236 -5.00 9.89 12.51
N HIS A 237 -5.71 8.81 12.86
CA HIS A 237 -5.24 7.44 12.60
C HIS A 237 -5.09 7.13 11.10
N PHE A 238 -6.02 7.63 10.25
CA PHE A 238 -5.86 7.54 8.80
C PHE A 238 -4.66 8.33 8.29
N ASN A 239 -4.41 9.53 8.83
CA ASN A 239 -3.28 10.35 8.44
C ASN A 239 -1.94 9.75 8.92
N GLN A 240 -1.91 9.07 10.07
CA GLN A 240 -0.74 8.31 10.54
C GLN A 240 -0.32 7.24 9.54
N LEU A 241 -1.27 6.53 8.91
CA LEU A 241 -0.97 5.56 7.86
C LEU A 241 -0.24 6.20 6.67
N GLN A 242 -0.66 7.41 6.24
CA GLN A 242 0.01 8.14 5.18
C GLN A 242 1.43 8.54 5.57
N LEU A 243 1.61 9.06 6.78
CA LEU A 243 2.91 9.51 7.27
C LEU A 243 3.88 8.33 7.49
N ALA A 244 3.39 7.22 8.04
CA ALA A 244 4.19 6.01 8.22
C ALA A 244 4.55 5.35 6.86
N ASN A 245 3.74 5.53 5.81
CA ASN A 245 3.97 4.95 4.49
C ASN A 245 4.82 5.84 3.56
N CYS A 246 4.75 7.16 3.66
CA CYS A 246 5.42 8.06 2.72
C CYS A 246 6.94 7.80 2.65
N MET A 247 7.54 8.12 1.52
CA MET A 247 9.00 8.09 1.38
C MET A 247 9.62 9.35 2.00
N ALA A 248 9.19 10.52 1.54
CA ALA A 248 9.77 11.79 1.95
C ALA A 248 8.75 12.92 2.14
N ASN A 249 7.58 12.89 1.50
CA ASN A 249 6.70 14.05 1.47
C ASN A 249 5.25 13.71 1.81
N ILE A 250 4.69 14.51 2.74
CA ILE A 250 3.26 14.57 3.02
C ILE A 250 2.70 15.82 2.33
N TYR A 251 1.60 15.65 1.58
CA TYR A 251 0.92 16.73 0.86
C TYR A 251 -0.40 17.09 1.55
N TYR A 252 -0.67 18.39 1.64
CA TYR A 252 -1.88 18.93 2.23
C TYR A 252 -2.30 20.25 1.55
N GLN A 253 -3.60 20.57 1.61
CA GLN A 253 -4.19 21.65 0.84
C GLN A 253 -3.88 23.03 1.42
N ASP A 254 -4.16 23.22 2.73
CA ASP A 254 -4.12 24.52 3.37
C ASP A 254 -2.92 24.66 4.31
N LYS A 255 -2.12 25.71 4.14
CA LYS A 255 -0.96 26.03 4.99
C LYS A 255 -1.30 26.17 6.48
N ASP A 256 -2.55 26.55 6.80
CA ASP A 256 -3.00 26.71 8.18
C ASP A 256 -3.00 25.39 8.97
N HIS A 257 -2.91 24.25 8.27
CA HIS A 257 -2.75 22.94 8.90
C HIS A 257 -1.30 22.56 9.23
N SER A 258 -0.31 23.43 8.99
CA SER A 258 1.12 23.12 9.23
C SER A 258 1.39 22.68 10.68
N SER A 259 0.81 23.37 11.67
CA SER A 259 0.97 22.98 13.09
C SER A 259 0.37 21.61 13.40
N SER A 260 -0.76 21.26 12.79
CA SER A 260 -1.36 19.93 12.96
C SER A 260 -0.56 18.82 12.29
N ILE A 261 0.13 19.14 11.19
CA ILE A 261 1.05 18.20 10.51
C ILE A 261 2.30 17.97 11.35
N ASN A 262 2.89 19.02 11.95
CA ASN A 262 4.03 18.85 12.88
C ASN A 262 3.66 17.93 14.04
N LYS A 263 2.53 18.20 14.70
CA LYS A 263 2.04 17.35 15.79
C LYS A 263 1.80 15.90 15.33
N LEU A 264 1.23 15.70 14.15
CA LEU A 264 1.04 14.37 13.57
C LEU A 264 2.39 13.68 13.35
N TYR A 265 3.40 14.40 12.85
CA TYR A 265 4.76 13.88 12.63
C TYR A 265 5.39 13.45 13.94
N GLU A 266 5.42 14.31 14.96
CA GLU A 266 5.97 14.02 16.30
C GLU A 266 5.33 12.75 16.91
N GLU A 267 4.01 12.61 16.80
CA GLU A 267 3.27 11.47 17.33
C GLU A 267 3.42 10.16 16.50
N THR A 268 3.88 10.26 15.26
CA THR A 268 3.94 9.12 14.31
C THR A 268 5.37 8.68 14.03
N PHE A 269 6.34 9.56 14.24
CA PHE A 269 7.74 9.31 13.88
C PHE A 269 8.26 7.96 14.40
N HIS A 270 7.97 7.62 15.66
CA HIS A 270 8.43 6.40 16.31
C HIS A 270 7.76 5.10 15.80
N ILE A 271 6.60 5.19 15.12
CA ILE A 271 5.94 4.03 14.51
C ILE A 271 6.28 3.87 13.03
N ARG A 272 7.03 4.80 12.45
CA ARG A 272 7.48 4.72 11.08
C ARG A 272 8.59 3.67 10.99
N PRO A 273 8.42 2.61 10.19
CA PRO A 273 9.44 1.59 10.06
C PRO A 273 10.68 2.14 9.35
N GLU A 274 11.86 1.94 9.90
CA GLU A 274 13.14 2.31 9.29
C GLU A 274 13.37 1.53 7.99
N ARG A 275 13.02 0.23 7.99
CA ARG A 275 13.05 -0.64 6.82
C ARG A 275 11.65 -1.13 6.50
N ARG A 276 11.39 -1.34 5.22
CA ARG A 276 10.07 -1.78 4.74
C ARG A 276 10.03 -3.26 4.40
N HIS A 277 11.12 -3.96 4.61
CA HIS A 277 11.24 -5.40 4.44
C HIS A 277 12.29 -5.98 5.38
N ARG A 278 12.18 -7.27 5.63
CA ARG A 278 13.13 -8.05 6.39
C ARG A 278 13.31 -9.42 5.72
N PHE A 279 14.54 -9.89 5.71
CA PHE A 279 14.86 -11.27 5.36
C PHE A 279 15.15 -12.05 6.65
N ASN A 280 14.58 -13.24 6.75
CA ASN A 280 14.90 -14.22 7.76
C ASN A 280 15.55 -15.40 7.06
N TYR A 281 16.68 -15.87 7.56
CA TYR A 281 17.47 -16.95 7.01
C TYR A 281 17.41 -18.16 7.91
N ALA A 282 17.45 -19.37 7.32
CA ALA A 282 17.56 -20.61 8.06
C ALA A 282 18.40 -21.59 7.27
N VAL A 283 19.33 -22.28 7.92
CA VAL A 283 20.15 -23.34 7.32
C VAL A 283 19.67 -24.70 7.77
N PHE A 284 19.87 -25.70 6.93
CA PHE A 284 19.60 -27.09 7.29
C PHE A 284 20.38 -27.46 8.56
N ASP A 285 19.71 -28.11 9.50
CA ASP A 285 20.25 -28.51 10.78
C ASP A 285 20.35 -30.06 10.86
N TYR A 286 19.18 -30.74 10.77
CA TYR A 286 19.12 -32.18 10.76
C TYR A 286 17.80 -32.68 10.14
N GLU A 287 17.70 -34.00 9.94
CA GLU A 287 16.47 -34.66 9.51
C GLU A 287 15.86 -35.46 10.69
N GLU A 288 14.55 -35.33 10.88
CA GLU A 288 13.80 -36.05 11.90
C GLU A 288 12.48 -36.58 11.32
N ASN A 289 12.30 -37.92 11.39
CA ASN A 289 11.09 -38.61 10.89
C ASN A 289 10.75 -38.32 9.41
N GLY A 290 11.77 -38.15 8.56
CA GLY A 290 11.59 -37.81 7.14
C GLY A 290 11.30 -36.32 6.89
N TYR A 291 11.46 -35.47 7.89
CA TYR A 291 11.29 -34.01 7.78
C TYR A 291 12.62 -33.31 8.05
N GLU A 292 12.99 -32.42 7.12
CA GLU A 292 14.14 -31.54 7.31
C GLU A 292 13.84 -30.49 8.38
N ARG A 293 14.78 -30.29 9.28
CA ARG A 293 14.75 -29.24 10.29
C ARG A 293 15.77 -28.16 9.94
N TYR A 294 15.36 -26.91 10.11
CA TYR A 294 16.15 -25.74 9.77
C TYR A 294 16.34 -24.88 10.99
N ARG A 295 17.57 -24.43 11.24
CA ARG A 295 17.94 -23.51 12.30
C ARG A 295 17.97 -22.08 11.73
N VAL A 296 17.28 -21.15 12.39
CA VAL A 296 17.35 -19.72 12.06
C VAL A 296 18.74 -19.17 12.35
N VAL A 297 19.28 -18.41 11.42
CA VAL A 297 20.62 -17.84 11.47
C VAL A 297 20.62 -16.38 11.03
N GLU A 298 21.66 -15.63 11.42
CA GLU A 298 21.92 -14.31 10.88
C GLU A 298 22.57 -14.43 9.48
N LYS A 299 22.47 -13.39 8.66
CA LYS A 299 22.98 -13.39 7.28
C LYS A 299 24.48 -13.72 7.22
N GLU A 300 25.23 -13.24 8.17
CA GLU A 300 26.68 -13.39 8.29
C GLU A 300 27.12 -14.83 8.59
N GLU A 301 26.19 -15.65 9.08
CA GLU A 301 26.46 -17.09 9.36
C GLU A 301 26.25 -17.98 8.11
N LEU A 302 25.64 -17.44 7.03
CA LEU A 302 25.42 -18.20 5.79
C LEU A 302 26.73 -18.54 5.10
N GLN A 303 26.92 -19.82 4.73
CA GLN A 303 28.06 -20.29 3.95
C GLN A 303 27.62 -20.56 2.50
N GLU A 304 28.58 -20.50 1.57
CA GLU A 304 28.33 -20.58 0.11
C GLU A 304 27.63 -21.87 -0.35
N ASN A 305 27.75 -22.94 0.42
CA ASN A 305 27.19 -24.27 0.10
C ASN A 305 26.06 -24.69 1.06
N ASP A 306 25.53 -23.79 1.87
CA ASP A 306 24.47 -24.15 2.80
C ASP A 306 23.17 -24.46 2.05
N ASN A 307 22.51 -25.58 2.46
CA ASN A 307 21.10 -25.78 2.13
C ASN A 307 20.28 -24.81 2.98
N ALA A 308 19.98 -23.63 2.41
CA ALA A 308 19.38 -22.52 3.13
C ALA A 308 17.97 -22.23 2.63
N LEU A 309 17.09 -21.93 3.57
CA LEU A 309 15.78 -21.34 3.33
C LEU A 309 15.83 -19.85 3.68
N PHE A 310 15.06 -19.07 2.94
CA PHE A 310 14.84 -17.68 3.29
C PHE A 310 13.35 -17.32 3.27
N HIS A 311 12.97 -16.43 4.14
CA HIS A 311 11.63 -15.89 4.20
C HIS A 311 11.69 -14.37 4.11
N TYR A 312 11.07 -13.83 3.07
CA TYR A 312 10.89 -12.40 2.89
C TYR A 312 9.61 -11.92 3.61
N GLU A 313 9.75 -10.88 4.38
CA GLU A 313 8.64 -10.25 5.08
C GLU A 313 8.54 -8.76 4.72
N SER A 314 7.37 -8.32 4.22
CA SER A 314 7.06 -6.90 4.04
C SER A 314 6.62 -6.29 5.36
N ILE A 315 7.20 -5.16 5.73
CA ILE A 315 6.82 -4.38 6.92
C ILE A 315 5.85 -3.30 6.48
N HIS A 316 4.63 -3.41 6.98
CA HIS A 316 3.53 -2.52 6.61
C HIS A 316 3.27 -1.47 7.71
N PRO A 317 2.78 -0.27 7.35
CA PRO A 317 2.45 0.76 8.32
C PRO A 317 1.26 0.34 9.20
N GLU A 318 1.38 0.67 10.48
CA GLU A 318 0.33 0.49 11.48
C GLU A 318 0.08 1.83 12.18
N PRO A 319 -1.18 2.24 12.39
CA PRO A 319 -1.47 3.45 13.16
C PRO A 319 -1.38 3.17 14.66
N THR A 320 -1.16 4.18 15.48
CA THR A 320 -1.14 4.02 16.96
C THR A 320 -2.46 3.47 17.50
N ASN A 321 -3.55 3.66 16.76
CA ASN A 321 -4.85 3.08 17.03
C ASN A 321 -5.64 2.92 15.73
N TRP A 322 -6.65 2.05 15.73
CA TRP A 322 -7.47 1.81 14.54
C TRP A 322 -8.75 2.66 14.57
N PRO A 323 -9.16 3.22 13.39
CA PRO A 323 -10.44 3.92 13.29
C PRO A 323 -11.61 3.03 13.74
N GLN A 324 -12.52 3.60 14.54
CA GLN A 324 -13.62 2.87 15.18
C GLN A 324 -14.57 2.17 14.19
N HIS A 325 -14.60 2.63 12.95
CA HIS A 325 -15.45 2.08 11.90
C HIS A 325 -14.94 0.74 11.34
N ILE A 326 -13.65 0.41 11.53
CA ILE A 326 -13.04 -0.84 11.05
C ILE A 326 -13.16 -1.89 12.15
N LYS A 327 -14.23 -2.71 12.06
CA LYS A 327 -14.54 -3.74 13.05
C LYS A 327 -14.31 -5.14 12.48
N VAL A 328 -13.61 -5.98 13.22
CA VAL A 328 -13.48 -7.41 12.91
C VAL A 328 -14.85 -8.08 13.10
N ARG A 329 -15.26 -8.94 12.19
CA ARG A 329 -16.55 -9.64 12.21
C ARG A 329 -16.49 -10.83 13.15
N ARG A 330 -17.41 -10.92 14.11
CA ARG A 330 -17.52 -12.09 15.01
C ARG A 330 -17.73 -13.41 14.26
N ASN A 331 -18.54 -13.39 13.19
CA ASN A 331 -18.82 -14.56 12.34
C ASN A 331 -18.11 -14.45 10.99
N GLY A 332 -16.93 -13.84 10.97
CA GLY A 332 -16.09 -13.74 9.79
C GLY A 332 -15.46 -15.08 9.41
N ALA A 333 -14.62 -15.06 8.40
CA ALA A 333 -13.88 -16.22 7.95
C ALA A 333 -12.47 -15.82 7.50
N VAL A 334 -11.51 -16.63 7.89
CA VAL A 334 -10.14 -16.63 7.38
C VAL A 334 -9.79 -18.07 7.00
N TYR A 335 -8.86 -18.26 6.08
CA TYR A 335 -8.55 -19.58 5.55
C TYR A 335 -7.05 -19.83 5.60
N THR A 336 -6.64 -20.98 6.12
CA THR A 336 -5.24 -21.40 6.22
C THR A 336 -5.10 -22.89 5.92
N ASN A 337 -3.92 -23.29 5.45
CA ASN A 337 -3.51 -24.69 5.32
C ASN A 337 -2.33 -25.01 6.27
N ASP A 338 -2.11 -24.19 7.29
CA ASP A 338 -1.04 -24.31 8.30
C ASP A 338 0.39 -24.23 7.74
N THR A 339 0.54 -23.78 6.51
CA THR A 339 1.86 -23.53 5.93
C THR A 339 2.27 -22.05 6.11
N ARG A 340 3.52 -21.72 5.77
CA ARG A 340 4.03 -20.35 5.74
C ARG A 340 3.30 -19.41 4.79
N VAL A 341 2.41 -19.93 3.95
CA VAL A 341 1.49 -19.13 3.12
C VAL A 341 0.55 -18.28 3.99
N GLY A 342 0.28 -18.71 5.24
CA GLY A 342 -0.49 -17.99 6.22
C GLY A 342 -2.00 -18.00 5.93
N TYR A 343 -2.66 -16.89 6.23
CA TYR A 343 -4.10 -16.72 6.07
C TYR A 343 -4.45 -16.00 4.77
N ILE A 344 -5.29 -16.63 3.95
CA ILE A 344 -5.62 -16.14 2.59
C ILE A 344 -7.11 -15.81 2.47
N ARG A 345 -7.45 -14.85 1.60
CA ARG A 345 -8.83 -14.56 1.21
C ARG A 345 -9.44 -15.73 0.43
N TYR A 346 -10.73 -15.98 0.61
CA TYR A 346 -11.44 -17.10 -0.02
C TYR A 346 -11.31 -17.13 -1.54
N GLU A 347 -11.50 -16.00 -2.21
CA GLU A 347 -11.42 -15.95 -3.67
C GLU A 347 -10.01 -16.29 -4.19
N LYS A 348 -8.96 -16.02 -3.41
CA LYS A 348 -7.57 -16.32 -3.78
C LYS A 348 -7.15 -17.77 -3.49
N ILE A 349 -7.96 -18.53 -2.75
CA ILE A 349 -7.76 -19.99 -2.59
C ILE A 349 -8.11 -20.72 -3.87
N LYS A 350 -9.15 -20.29 -4.59
CA LYS A 350 -9.60 -20.92 -5.84
C LYS A 350 -8.54 -20.90 -6.93
N GLU A 351 -7.61 -19.95 -6.88
CA GLU A 351 -6.51 -19.80 -7.81
C GLU A 351 -5.31 -20.74 -7.50
N ARG A 352 -5.35 -21.45 -6.36
CA ARG A 352 -4.24 -22.28 -5.89
C ARG A 352 -4.50 -23.74 -6.17
N THR A 353 -3.48 -24.41 -6.69
CA THR A 353 -3.49 -25.87 -6.95
C THR A 353 -3.29 -26.69 -5.68
N SER A 354 -2.69 -26.13 -4.62
CA SER A 354 -2.52 -26.79 -3.32
C SER A 354 -3.81 -26.77 -2.50
N GLY A 355 -4.37 -27.93 -2.22
CA GLY A 355 -5.55 -28.12 -1.38
C GLY A 355 -5.28 -27.99 0.13
N GLY A 356 -6.30 -28.29 0.94
CA GLY A 356 -6.16 -28.39 2.40
C GLY A 356 -6.44 -27.12 3.19
N PHE A 357 -6.94 -26.05 2.54
CA PHE A 357 -7.34 -24.84 3.27
C PHE A 357 -8.60 -25.13 4.11
N ARG A 358 -8.49 -24.88 5.41
CA ARG A 358 -9.62 -24.93 6.33
C ARG A 358 -10.07 -23.51 6.69
N ARG A 359 -11.36 -23.40 6.97
CA ARG A 359 -11.98 -22.16 7.44
C ARG A 359 -11.81 -22.03 8.95
N GLU A 360 -11.38 -20.84 9.38
CA GLU A 360 -11.34 -20.45 10.77
C GLU A 360 -12.12 -19.14 11.00
N ARG A 361 -12.48 -18.85 12.26
CA ARG A 361 -13.02 -17.54 12.63
C ARG A 361 -11.87 -16.58 12.88
N PRO A 362 -11.98 -15.30 12.46
CA PRO A 362 -11.04 -14.30 12.94
C PRO A 362 -11.10 -14.29 14.47
N GLY A 363 -9.96 -14.47 15.14
CA GLY A 363 -9.85 -14.24 16.57
C GLY A 363 -10.17 -12.76 16.86
N VAL A 364 -10.83 -12.46 17.97
CA VAL A 364 -11.11 -11.09 18.43
C VAL A 364 -10.42 -10.89 19.76
#